data_4dca788f9c6ed3142acd8c54fd21c3ce
#
_entry.id   4dca788f9c6ed3142acd8c54fd21c3ce
#
_cell.length_a   1.000
_cell.length_b   1.000
_cell.length_c   1.000
_cell.angle_alpha   90.00
_cell.angle_beta   90.00
_cell.angle_gamma   90.00
#
_symmetry.space_group_name_H-M   'P 1'
#
loop_
_entity.id
_entity.type
_entity.pdbx_description
1 polymer ?
#
loop_
_entity_poly.entity_id
_entity_poly.type
_entity_poly.pdbx_seq_one_letter_code
_entity_poly.pdbx_strand_id
1 'polypeptide(L)' 'MATETFYDVRTRKKVKVDGKDIKVKKVNGRFQLIGKAKSGLVYKFASEETAKKYK' A
#
# COMPACT_ATOMS: atom_id res chain seq x y z
N MET A 1 5.07 9.94 -11.12
CA MET A 1 4.87 8.57 -10.65
C MET A 1 4.05 8.60 -9.37
N ALA A 2 3.17 7.62 -9.20
CA ALA A 2 2.30 7.60 -8.04
C ALA A 2 3.06 7.13 -6.80
N THR A 3 2.83 7.81 -5.69
CA THR A 3 3.40 7.45 -4.40
C THR A 3 2.28 7.37 -3.39
N GLU A 4 2.30 6.38 -2.53
CA GLU A 4 1.27 6.18 -1.53
C GLU A 4 1.88 6.19 -0.13
N THR A 5 1.18 6.81 0.81
CA THR A 5 1.63 6.87 2.19
C THR A 5 1.00 5.71 2.96
N PHE A 6 1.86 4.91 3.58
CA PHE A 6 1.45 3.82 4.46
C PHE A 6 1.80 4.14 5.89
N TYR A 7 1.03 3.62 6.82
CA TYR A 7 1.34 3.75 8.23
C TYR A 7 1.99 2.46 8.74
N ASP A 8 3.23 2.57 9.17
CA ASP A 8 3.97 1.43 9.72
C ASP A 8 3.70 1.36 11.22
N VAL A 9 2.90 0.40 11.64
CA VAL A 9 2.55 0.23 13.04
C VAL A 9 3.74 -0.21 13.90
N ARG A 10 4.73 -0.83 13.29
CA ARG A 10 5.92 -1.30 14.02
C ARG A 10 6.80 -0.15 14.48
N THR A 11 6.96 0.85 13.63
CA THR A 11 7.77 2.03 13.93
C THR A 11 6.92 3.22 14.30
N ARG A 12 5.59 3.11 14.15
CA ARG A 12 4.63 4.20 14.36
C ARG A 12 4.94 5.43 13.52
N LYS A 13 5.42 5.19 12.30
CA LYS A 13 5.77 6.25 11.37
C LYS A 13 5.06 6.07 10.05
N LYS A 14 4.84 7.18 9.36
CA LYS A 14 4.31 7.14 8.00
C LYS A 14 5.43 6.86 7.03
N VAL A 15 5.20 5.96 6.09
CA VAL A 15 6.19 5.55 5.10
C VAL A 15 5.61 5.78 3.72
N LYS A 16 6.39 6.42 2.84
CA LYS A 16 6.01 6.61 1.45
C LYS A 16 6.57 5.48 0.61
N VAL A 17 5.73 4.90 -0.23
CA VAL A 17 6.11 3.80 -1.10
C VAL A 17 5.77 4.17 -2.54
N ASP A 18 6.72 3.95 -3.46
CA ASP A 18 6.49 4.17 -4.87
C ASP A 18 5.45 3.20 -5.42
N GLY A 19 4.65 3.68 -6.37
CA GLY A 19 3.62 2.85 -6.96
C GLY A 19 4.14 1.55 -7.57
N LYS A 20 5.35 1.56 -8.09
CA LYS A 20 5.97 0.35 -8.66
C LYS A 20 6.28 -0.72 -7.61
N ASP A 21 6.40 -0.31 -6.34
CA ASP A 21 6.66 -1.22 -5.24
C ASP A 21 5.37 -1.60 -4.49
N ILE A 22 4.23 -1.19 -5.04
CA ILE A 22 2.93 -1.47 -4.44
C ILE A 22 2.23 -2.55 -5.24
N LYS A 23 1.71 -3.55 -4.56
CA LYS A 23 0.89 -4.61 -5.17
C LYS A 23 -0.53 -4.50 -4.65
N VAL A 24 -1.48 -4.84 -5.51
CA VAL A 24 -2.89 -4.82 -5.15
C VAL A 24 -3.37 -6.24 -5.01
N LYS A 25 -4.03 -6.52 -3.89
CA LYS A 25 -4.63 -7.82 -3.64
C LYS A 25 -6.08 -7.64 -3.23
N LYS A 26 -6.95 -8.44 -3.81
CA LYS A 26 -8.37 -8.42 -3.45
C LYS A 26 -8.62 -9.46 -2.36
N VAL A 27 -9.12 -9.00 -1.21
CA VAL A 27 -9.42 -9.87 -0.07
C VAL A 27 -10.84 -9.60 0.40
N ASN A 28 -11.70 -10.62 0.33
CA ASN A 28 -13.09 -10.53 0.80
C ASN A 28 -13.84 -9.32 0.27
N GLY A 29 -13.69 -9.06 -1.03
CA GLY A 29 -14.36 -7.92 -1.66
C GLY A 29 -13.72 -6.56 -1.40
N ARG A 30 -12.59 -6.55 -0.72
CA ARG A 30 -11.85 -5.32 -0.43
C ARG A 30 -10.50 -5.37 -1.13
N PHE A 31 -10.00 -4.19 -1.46
CA PHE A 31 -8.67 -4.08 -2.06
C PHE A 31 -7.65 -3.76 -0.99
N GLN A 32 -6.57 -4.52 -0.98
CA GLN A 32 -5.47 -4.31 -0.07
C GLN A 32 -4.23 -3.90 -0.84
N LEU A 33 -3.60 -2.82 -0.42
CA LEU A 33 -2.33 -2.38 -0.98
C LEU A 33 -1.19 -2.92 -0.13
N ILE A 34 -0.22 -3.52 -0.81
CA ILE A 34 0.96 -4.07 -0.15
C ILE A 34 2.15 -3.30 -0.66
N GLY A 35 2.78 -2.54 0.22
CA GLY A 35 3.94 -1.73 -0.13
C GLY A 35 5.22 -2.32 0.41
N LYS A 36 6.29 -2.24 -0.38
CA LYS A 36 7.60 -2.70 0.06
C LYS A 36 8.39 -1.50 0.58
N ALA A 37 8.59 -1.46 1.89
CA ALA A 37 9.33 -0.40 2.54
C ALA A 37 10.67 -0.92 3.07
N LYS A 38 11.53 -0.01 3.52
CA LYS A 38 12.84 -0.41 4.07
C LYS A 38 12.71 -1.28 5.30
N SER A 39 11.68 -1.05 6.11
CA SER A 39 11.43 -1.82 7.33
C SER A 39 10.68 -3.12 7.08
N GLY A 40 10.32 -3.40 5.84
CA GLY A 40 9.59 -4.60 5.47
C GLY A 40 8.32 -4.25 4.72
N LEU A 41 7.39 -5.21 4.67
CA LEU A 41 6.14 -5.00 3.97
C LEU A 41 5.16 -4.20 4.82
N VAL A 42 4.47 -3.26 4.18
CA VAL A 42 3.42 -2.48 4.83
C VAL A 42 2.11 -2.72 4.08
N TYR A 43 1.00 -2.69 4.80
CA TYR A 43 -0.31 -3.00 4.26
C TYR A 43 -1.30 -1.90 4.58
N LYS A 44 -2.25 -1.70 3.67
CA LYS A 44 -3.40 -0.84 3.95
C LYS A 44 -4.55 -1.22 3.04
N PHE A 45 -5.77 -0.98 3.50
CA PHE A 45 -6.94 -1.16 2.66
C PHE A 45 -7.18 0.11 1.85
N ALA A 46 -7.69 -0.07 0.65
CA ALA A 46 -7.95 1.05 -0.25
C ALA A 46 -9.26 0.84 -0.99
N SER A 47 -9.80 1.93 -1.52
CA SER A 47 -10.98 1.85 -2.36
C SER A 47 -10.60 1.32 -3.73
N GLU A 48 -11.60 0.92 -4.51
CA GLU A 48 -11.39 0.43 -5.87
C GLU A 48 -10.67 1.47 -6.73
N GLU A 49 -11.02 2.74 -6.58
CA GLU A 49 -10.37 3.80 -7.34
C GLU A 49 -8.87 3.89 -7.05
N THR A 50 -8.50 3.82 -5.79
CA THR A 50 -7.10 3.86 -5.40
C THR A 50 -6.38 2.60 -5.89
N ALA A 51 -7.01 1.45 -5.79
CA ALA A 51 -6.42 0.19 -6.22
C ALA A 51 -6.16 0.18 -7.73
N LYS A 52 -7.04 0.78 -8.52
CA LYS A 52 -6.86 0.84 -9.98
C LYS A 52 -5.61 1.60 -10.39
N LYS A 53 -5.17 2.54 -9.57
CA LYS A 53 -3.96 3.31 -9.85
C LYS A 53 -2.70 2.46 -9.81
N TYR A 54 -2.75 1.36 -9.08
CA TYR A 54 -1.57 0.52 -8.83
C TYR A 54 -1.69 -0.87 -9.45
N LYS A 55 -2.77 -1.12 -10.16
CA LYS A 55 -2.94 -2.40 -10.86
C LYS A 55 -2.05 -2.51 -12.07
#